data_0ab8a3518a96ff41220840e0f0b06747
#
_entry.id   0ab8a3518a96ff41220840e0f0b06747
#
_cell.length_a   1.000
_cell.length_b   1.000
_cell.length_c   1.000
_cell.angle_alpha   90.00
_cell.angle_beta   90.00
_cell.angle_gamma   90.00
#
_symmetry.space_group_name_H-M   'P 1'
#
loop_
_entity.id
_entity.type
_entity.pdbx_description
1 polymer ?
#
loop_
_entity_poly.entity_id
_entity_poly.type
_entity_poly.pdbx_seq_one_letter_code
_entity_poly.pdbx_strand_id
1 'polypeptide(L)'
;MWVADMEFDASPAIQKRLADRVKEGVFGYELLSEDYYKAVQYWLKKRHGCEIPEGQIVYCANMMSGLSIILQEYTEEQDEVMMNVPTYGNFYHTIEGCGRAVNGSKLREVNGRFTFDLEDMERKVTNRTKAFLLCNPHNPTGTVWTEQELEGICRFCKAHELLIISDEAHYDFVFHGQHTMLRKIVEKYDVSSVTMISPGKSFNVAGVQTAALLVDGDTMKKQ
;
A
#
# COMPACT_ATOMS: atom_id res chain seq x y z
N MET A 1 21.24 4.43 -9.86
CA MET A 1 19.96 3.88 -10.28
C MET A 1 18.85 4.55 -9.46
N TRP A 2 17.89 5.10 -10.14
CA TRP A 2 16.80 5.86 -9.50
C TRP A 2 15.51 5.01 -9.41
N VAL A 3 15.27 4.11 -10.37
CA VAL A 3 14.10 3.24 -10.39
C VAL A 3 14.40 1.92 -9.67
N ALA A 4 13.46 1.45 -8.86
CA ALA A 4 13.60 0.21 -8.10
C ALA A 4 13.20 -1.02 -8.95
N ASP A 5 13.82 -1.16 -10.13
CA ASP A 5 13.72 -2.38 -10.95
C ASP A 5 14.94 -3.25 -10.71
N MET A 6 14.79 -4.55 -10.85
CA MET A 6 15.89 -5.50 -10.73
C MET A 6 16.62 -5.62 -12.06
N GLU A 7 17.93 -5.90 -12.01
CA GLU A 7 18.74 -6.26 -13.17
C GLU A 7 18.66 -7.75 -13.53
N PHE A 8 17.69 -8.47 -12.95
CA PHE A 8 17.43 -9.88 -13.21
C PHE A 8 16.21 -10.05 -14.10
N ASP A 9 16.24 -11.10 -14.92
CA ASP A 9 15.06 -11.46 -15.70
C ASP A 9 13.88 -11.84 -14.79
N ALA A 10 12.66 -11.55 -15.27
CA ALA A 10 11.47 -12.09 -14.65
C ALA A 10 11.50 -13.65 -14.74
N SER A 11 10.85 -14.31 -13.79
CA SER A 11 10.78 -15.77 -13.74
C SER A 11 10.43 -16.39 -15.11
N PRO A 12 11.10 -17.49 -15.54
CA PRO A 12 10.77 -18.17 -16.79
C PRO A 12 9.30 -18.57 -16.92
N ALA A 13 8.63 -18.87 -15.80
CA ALA A 13 7.20 -19.19 -15.80
C ALA A 13 6.35 -17.98 -16.19
N ILE A 14 6.71 -16.78 -15.71
CA ILE A 14 6.03 -15.52 -16.05
C ILE A 14 6.30 -15.18 -17.52
N GLN A 15 7.57 -15.24 -17.96
CA GLN A 15 7.96 -14.97 -19.34
C GLN A 15 7.20 -15.88 -20.32
N LYS A 16 7.14 -17.20 -19.99
CA LYS A 16 6.39 -18.15 -20.79
C LYS A 16 4.91 -17.79 -20.89
N ARG A 17 4.28 -17.46 -19.78
CA ARG A 17 2.84 -17.12 -19.76
C ARG A 17 2.54 -15.85 -20.57
N LEU A 18 3.39 -14.84 -20.48
CA LEU A 18 3.27 -13.63 -21.30
C LEU A 18 3.47 -13.95 -22.80
N ALA A 19 4.47 -14.76 -23.15
CA ALA A 19 4.70 -15.17 -24.52
C ALA A 19 3.53 -16.00 -25.09
N ASP A 20 2.94 -16.88 -24.31
CA ASP A 20 1.76 -17.65 -24.72
C ASP A 20 0.59 -16.72 -25.03
N ARG A 21 0.35 -15.70 -24.18
CA ARG A 21 -0.69 -14.68 -24.42
C ARG A 21 -0.46 -13.88 -25.70
N VAL A 22 0.80 -13.49 -25.95
CA VAL A 22 1.16 -12.77 -27.20
C VAL A 22 0.90 -13.66 -28.43
N LYS A 23 1.17 -14.97 -28.35
CA LYS A 23 0.90 -15.91 -29.46
C LYS A 23 -0.58 -16.08 -29.75
N GLU A 24 -1.46 -15.98 -28.75
CA GLU A 24 -2.90 -16.01 -28.96
C GLU A 24 -3.40 -14.85 -29.84
N GLY A 25 -2.73 -13.68 -29.75
CA GLY A 25 -2.94 -12.53 -30.60
C GLY A 25 -4.26 -11.76 -30.36
N VAL A 26 -5.05 -12.14 -29.35
CA VAL A 26 -6.33 -11.49 -29.03
C VAL A 26 -6.19 -10.78 -27.67
N PHE A 27 -6.27 -9.46 -27.67
CA PHE A 27 -6.14 -8.59 -26.50
C PHE A 27 -7.46 -7.82 -26.24
N GLY A 28 -8.58 -8.56 -26.22
CA GLY A 28 -9.90 -8.00 -25.94
C GLY A 28 -10.12 -7.77 -24.43
N TYR A 29 -11.32 -7.33 -24.09
CA TYR A 29 -11.74 -7.20 -22.70
C TYR A 29 -11.78 -8.58 -22.03
N GLU A 30 -11.25 -8.64 -20.81
CA GLU A 30 -11.27 -9.84 -19.98
C GLU A 30 -11.90 -9.54 -18.61
N LEU A 31 -12.63 -10.50 -18.10
CA LEU A 31 -13.07 -10.49 -16.71
C LEU A 31 -11.94 -11.07 -15.86
N LEU A 32 -11.78 -10.54 -14.66
CA LEU A 32 -10.89 -11.13 -13.69
C LEU A 32 -11.34 -12.56 -13.38
N SER A 33 -10.43 -13.51 -13.54
CA SER A 33 -10.70 -14.90 -13.22
C SER A 33 -10.61 -15.15 -11.71
N GLU A 34 -11.27 -16.18 -11.24
CA GLU A 34 -11.08 -16.67 -9.87
C GLU A 34 -9.61 -16.95 -9.53
N ASP A 35 -8.81 -17.33 -10.53
CA ASP A 35 -7.38 -17.62 -10.34
C ASP A 35 -6.58 -16.39 -9.90
N TYR A 36 -7.00 -15.19 -10.30
CA TYR A 36 -6.39 -13.94 -9.81
C TYR A 36 -6.56 -13.82 -8.29
N TYR A 37 -7.78 -13.95 -7.80
CA TYR A 37 -8.09 -13.85 -6.37
C TYR A 37 -7.40 -14.96 -5.56
N LYS A 38 -7.46 -16.19 -6.06
CA LYS A 38 -6.78 -17.35 -5.45
C LYS A 38 -5.27 -17.15 -5.38
N ALA A 39 -4.65 -16.57 -6.41
CA ALA A 39 -3.22 -16.29 -6.42
C ALA A 39 -2.84 -15.23 -5.37
N VAL A 40 -3.61 -14.14 -5.26
CA VAL A 40 -3.41 -13.11 -4.23
C VAL A 40 -3.57 -13.72 -2.83
N GLN A 41 -4.67 -14.44 -2.58
CA GLN A 41 -4.93 -15.11 -1.29
C GLN A 41 -3.82 -16.10 -0.92
N TYR A 42 -3.41 -16.94 -1.88
CA TYR A 42 -2.33 -17.90 -1.67
C TYR A 42 -1.01 -17.23 -1.28
N TRP A 43 -0.63 -16.17 -2.00
CA TRP A 43 0.62 -15.46 -1.74
C TRP A 43 0.62 -14.81 -0.35
N LEU A 44 -0.43 -14.07 -0.03
CA LEU A 44 -0.59 -13.41 1.26
C LEU A 44 -0.58 -14.41 2.43
N LYS A 45 -1.31 -15.51 2.30
CA LYS A 45 -1.34 -16.55 3.33
C LYS A 45 0.03 -17.21 3.49
N LYS A 46 0.65 -17.63 2.37
CA LYS A 46 1.92 -18.36 2.39
C LYS A 46 3.10 -17.52 2.86
N ARG A 47 3.20 -16.28 2.40
CA ARG A 47 4.38 -15.43 2.65
C ARG A 47 4.24 -14.58 3.90
N HIS A 48 3.04 -14.12 4.19
CA HIS A 48 2.78 -13.13 5.24
C HIS A 48 1.82 -13.61 6.32
N GLY A 49 1.28 -14.83 6.22
CA GLY A 49 0.30 -15.36 7.18
C GLY A 49 -0.93 -14.47 7.29
N CYS A 50 -1.30 -13.81 6.18
CA CYS A 50 -2.46 -12.94 6.09
C CYS A 50 -3.55 -13.62 5.26
N GLU A 51 -4.70 -13.85 5.87
CA GLU A 51 -5.88 -14.37 5.19
C GLU A 51 -6.81 -13.21 4.84
N ILE A 52 -7.36 -13.22 3.63
CA ILE A 52 -8.29 -12.20 3.17
C ILE A 52 -9.42 -12.82 2.37
N PRO A 53 -10.69 -12.47 2.64
CA PRO A 53 -11.82 -12.87 1.82
C PRO A 53 -11.72 -12.31 0.40
N GLU A 54 -12.16 -13.08 -0.60
CA GLU A 54 -12.15 -12.65 -2.00
C GLU A 54 -12.86 -11.30 -2.21
N GLY A 55 -14.03 -11.13 -1.60
CA GLY A 55 -14.81 -9.89 -1.70
C GLY A 55 -14.14 -8.64 -1.10
N GLN A 56 -12.98 -8.79 -0.46
CA GLN A 56 -12.17 -7.68 0.05
C GLN A 56 -10.94 -7.38 -0.82
N ILE A 57 -10.82 -8.05 -1.96
CA ILE A 57 -9.73 -7.85 -2.93
C ILE A 57 -10.29 -7.09 -4.14
N VAL A 58 -9.84 -5.88 -4.35
CA VAL A 58 -10.22 -5.05 -5.50
C VAL A 58 -9.01 -4.90 -6.42
N TYR A 59 -9.16 -5.31 -7.68
CA TYR A 59 -8.12 -5.14 -8.69
C TYR A 59 -7.94 -3.66 -9.06
N CYS A 60 -6.70 -3.25 -9.26
CA CYS A 60 -6.38 -2.00 -9.94
C CYS A 60 -5.16 -2.17 -10.86
N ALA A 61 -5.05 -1.30 -11.86
CA ALA A 61 -3.99 -1.40 -12.86
C ALA A 61 -2.59 -1.19 -12.24
N ASN A 62 -2.45 -0.24 -11.31
CA ASN A 62 -1.22 0.00 -10.56
C ASN A 62 -1.53 0.73 -9.25
N MET A 63 -0.54 0.77 -8.35
CA MET A 63 -0.73 1.30 -7.01
C MET A 63 -1.03 2.80 -6.98
N MET A 64 -0.44 3.59 -7.88
CA MET A 64 -0.70 5.05 -7.90
C MET A 64 -2.10 5.38 -8.42
N SER A 65 -2.60 4.63 -9.41
CA SER A 65 -4.00 4.72 -9.82
C SER A 65 -4.93 4.29 -8.68
N GLY A 66 -4.57 3.22 -7.95
CA GLY A 66 -5.28 2.79 -6.75
C GLY A 66 -5.32 3.87 -5.69
N LEU A 67 -4.19 4.50 -5.39
CA LEU A 67 -4.11 5.63 -4.45
C LEU A 67 -5.02 6.79 -4.89
N SER A 68 -5.00 7.15 -6.19
CA SER A 68 -5.88 8.21 -6.71
C SER A 68 -7.35 7.91 -6.52
N ILE A 69 -7.77 6.66 -6.77
CA ILE A 69 -9.16 6.22 -6.57
C ILE A 69 -9.54 6.30 -5.09
N ILE A 70 -8.69 5.79 -4.19
CA ILE A 70 -8.93 5.84 -2.74
C ILE A 70 -9.08 7.29 -2.27
N LEU A 71 -8.20 8.18 -2.71
CA LEU A 71 -8.26 9.60 -2.32
C LEU A 71 -9.53 10.27 -2.82
N GLN A 72 -9.97 9.98 -4.05
CA GLN A 72 -11.20 10.55 -4.59
C GLN A 72 -12.46 10.04 -3.89
N GLU A 73 -12.45 8.78 -3.46
CA GLU A 73 -13.59 8.14 -2.83
C GLU A 73 -13.75 8.51 -1.36
N TYR A 74 -12.65 8.63 -0.62
CA TYR A 74 -12.69 8.79 0.85
C TYR A 74 -12.31 10.19 1.35
N THR A 75 -11.91 11.09 0.47
CA THR A 75 -11.56 12.47 0.84
C THR A 75 -12.17 13.46 -0.13
N GLU A 76 -12.23 14.72 0.27
CA GLU A 76 -12.72 15.81 -0.55
C GLU A 76 -11.58 16.72 -1.03
N GLU A 77 -11.88 17.61 -1.98
CA GLU A 77 -10.92 18.61 -2.44
C GLU A 77 -10.46 19.49 -1.28
N GLN A 78 -9.16 19.78 -1.20
CA GLN A 78 -8.48 20.50 -0.12
C GLN A 78 -8.35 19.73 1.21
N ASP A 79 -8.84 18.52 1.33
CA ASP A 79 -8.51 17.68 2.48
C ASP A 79 -7.01 17.39 2.52
N GLU A 80 -6.51 17.11 3.72
CA GLU A 80 -5.12 16.81 3.96
C GLU A 80 -4.89 15.30 4.06
N VAL A 81 -3.84 14.85 3.38
CA VAL A 81 -3.30 13.50 3.54
C VAL A 81 -2.01 13.59 4.34
N MET A 82 -2.01 13.07 5.56
CA MET A 82 -0.81 13.00 6.37
C MET A 82 0.08 11.86 5.89
N MET A 83 1.38 12.11 5.81
CA MET A 83 2.39 11.08 5.53
C MET A 83 3.71 11.40 6.22
N ASN A 84 4.53 10.38 6.45
CA ASN A 84 5.86 10.61 7.01
C ASN A 84 6.87 10.99 5.93
N VAL A 85 7.78 11.88 6.27
CA VAL A 85 8.82 12.39 5.35
C VAL A 85 10.22 12.17 5.94
N PRO A 86 11.24 11.84 5.07
CA PRO A 86 11.16 11.69 3.62
C PRO A 86 10.38 10.45 3.19
N THR A 87 9.75 10.46 2.00
CA THR A 87 9.01 9.33 1.47
C THR A 87 9.07 9.27 -0.06
N TYR A 88 8.36 8.32 -0.67
CA TYR A 88 8.31 8.13 -2.11
C TYR A 88 7.73 9.35 -2.83
N GLY A 89 8.49 9.91 -3.79
CA GLY A 89 8.16 11.18 -4.45
C GLY A 89 6.81 11.20 -5.16
N ASN A 90 6.37 10.06 -5.74
CA ASN A 90 5.08 10.01 -6.43
C ASN A 90 3.87 10.15 -5.51
N PHE A 91 4.02 9.98 -4.21
CA PHE A 91 2.93 10.26 -3.27
C PHE A 91 2.53 11.74 -3.31
N TYR A 92 3.51 12.65 -3.33
CA TYR A 92 3.26 14.09 -3.47
C TYR A 92 2.48 14.38 -4.75
N HIS A 93 2.98 13.90 -5.89
CA HIS A 93 2.34 14.15 -7.18
C HIS A 93 0.93 13.57 -7.25
N THR A 94 0.70 12.40 -6.64
CA THR A 94 -0.63 11.78 -6.66
C THR A 94 -1.61 12.53 -5.76
N ILE A 95 -1.21 12.89 -4.53
CA ILE A 95 -2.05 13.62 -3.58
C ILE A 95 -2.42 14.98 -4.14
N GLU A 96 -1.42 15.76 -4.59
CA GLU A 96 -1.64 17.10 -5.15
C GLU A 96 -2.40 17.04 -6.48
N GLY A 97 -2.11 16.04 -7.34
CA GLY A 97 -2.83 15.80 -8.58
C GLY A 97 -4.30 15.46 -8.40
N CYS A 98 -4.67 14.94 -7.23
CA CYS A 98 -6.07 14.73 -6.84
C CYS A 98 -6.72 15.95 -6.17
N GLY A 99 -6.02 17.08 -6.05
CA GLY A 99 -6.53 18.29 -5.39
C GLY A 99 -6.50 18.24 -3.85
N ARG A 100 -5.75 17.29 -3.27
CA ARG A 100 -5.57 17.16 -1.82
C ARG A 100 -4.26 17.81 -1.40
N ALA A 101 -4.18 18.21 -0.15
CA ALA A 101 -2.98 18.82 0.40
C ALA A 101 -2.11 17.76 1.12
N VAL A 102 -0.79 17.88 0.98
CA VAL A 102 0.14 17.04 1.73
C VAL A 102 0.39 17.61 3.12
N ASN A 103 0.18 16.80 4.16
CA ASN A 103 0.55 17.09 5.54
C ASN A 103 1.74 16.21 5.94
N GLY A 104 2.97 16.75 5.84
CA GLY A 104 4.21 16.00 6.06
C GLY A 104 4.65 16.00 7.51
N SER A 105 4.68 14.84 8.18
CA SER A 105 5.31 14.66 9.48
C SER A 105 6.70 14.02 9.35
N LYS A 106 7.70 14.58 10.03
CA LYS A 106 9.07 14.10 9.94
C LYS A 106 9.25 12.80 10.71
N LEU A 107 9.92 11.82 10.09
CA LEU A 107 10.44 10.69 10.83
C LEU A 107 11.57 11.14 11.78
N ARG A 108 11.70 10.47 12.92
CA ARG A 108 12.78 10.66 13.87
C ARG A 108 13.81 9.54 13.69
N GLU A 109 15.07 9.90 13.62
CA GLU A 109 16.15 8.92 13.63
C GLU A 109 16.59 8.64 15.07
N VAL A 110 16.60 7.35 15.44
CA VAL A 110 17.05 6.87 16.74
C VAL A 110 18.03 5.72 16.51
N ASN A 111 19.29 5.91 16.92
CA ASN A 111 20.35 4.90 16.77
C ASN A 111 20.49 4.34 15.34
N GLY A 112 20.43 5.20 14.33
CA GLY A 112 20.56 4.83 12.92
C GLY A 112 19.30 4.17 12.30
N ARG A 113 18.18 4.15 13.03
CA ARG A 113 16.89 3.66 12.55
C ARG A 113 15.85 4.76 12.57
N PHE A 114 15.06 4.86 11.52
CA PHE A 114 13.92 5.77 11.47
C PHE A 114 12.71 5.19 12.22
N THR A 115 11.99 6.05 12.91
CA THR A 115 10.78 5.73 13.67
C THR A 115 9.74 6.84 13.50
N PHE A 116 8.48 6.55 13.79
CA PHE A 116 7.43 7.57 13.79
C PHE A 116 7.66 8.59 14.92
N ASP A 117 7.44 9.85 14.63
CA ASP A 117 7.33 10.92 15.63
C ASP A 117 5.86 11.24 15.88
N LEU A 118 5.25 10.44 16.78
CA LEU A 118 3.84 10.61 17.11
C LEU A 118 3.54 12.00 17.70
N GLU A 119 4.48 12.62 18.42
CA GLU A 119 4.31 13.97 18.94
C GLU A 119 4.27 15.02 17.81
N ASP A 120 5.08 14.84 16.76
CA ASP A 120 5.03 15.70 15.59
C ASP A 120 3.74 15.49 14.81
N MET A 121 3.27 14.25 14.68
CA MET A 121 1.99 13.93 14.05
C MET A 121 0.82 14.58 14.80
N GLU A 122 0.78 14.47 16.14
CA GLU A 122 -0.24 15.11 16.99
C GLU A 122 -0.27 16.62 16.85
N ARG A 123 0.89 17.27 16.71
CA ARG A 123 0.95 18.73 16.48
C ARG A 123 0.47 19.16 15.11
N LYS A 124 0.53 18.26 14.13
CA LYS A 124 0.25 18.55 12.71
C LYS A 124 -1.12 18.13 12.23
N VAL A 125 -1.74 17.16 12.90
CA VAL A 125 -3.09 16.74 12.52
C VAL A 125 -4.07 17.90 12.68
N THR A 126 -4.93 18.09 11.70
CA THR A 126 -5.95 19.14 11.65
C THR A 126 -7.32 18.53 11.38
N ASN A 127 -8.37 19.33 11.48
CA ASN A 127 -9.73 18.92 11.11
C ASN A 127 -9.88 18.60 9.61
N ARG A 128 -8.93 19.04 8.77
CA ARG A 128 -8.87 18.70 7.34
C ARG A 128 -8.08 17.43 7.06
N THR A 129 -7.32 16.94 8.00
CA THR A 129 -6.60 15.66 7.82
C THR A 129 -7.62 14.53 7.82
N LYS A 130 -7.72 13.77 6.71
CA LYS A 130 -8.71 12.71 6.52
C LYS A 130 -8.09 11.33 6.30
N ALA A 131 -6.83 11.29 5.86
CA ALA A 131 -6.12 10.06 5.63
C ALA A 131 -4.69 10.13 6.13
N PHE A 132 -4.16 8.97 6.51
CA PHE A 132 -2.75 8.75 6.77
C PHE A 132 -2.20 7.77 5.74
N LEU A 133 -1.24 8.21 4.91
CA LEU A 133 -0.57 7.38 3.92
C LEU A 133 0.71 6.78 4.53
N LEU A 134 0.64 5.49 4.82
CA LEU A 134 1.73 4.68 5.36
C LEU A 134 2.51 4.02 4.22
N CYS A 135 3.83 4.10 4.23
CA CYS A 135 4.71 3.30 3.39
C CYS A 135 5.33 2.16 4.22
N ASN A 136 5.05 0.91 3.90
CA ASN A 136 5.38 -0.26 4.73
C ASN A 136 5.79 -1.49 3.89
N PRO A 137 7.06 -1.89 3.81
CA PRO A 137 8.28 -1.24 4.33
C PRO A 137 8.50 0.16 3.75
N HIS A 138 9.20 1.00 4.50
CA HIS A 138 9.30 2.42 4.18
C HIS A 138 10.36 2.72 3.11
N ASN A 139 9.95 3.38 2.05
CA ASN A 139 10.81 3.93 1.02
C ASN A 139 10.94 5.46 1.22
N PRO A 140 12.14 6.08 1.35
CA PRO A 140 13.45 5.51 0.95
C PRO A 140 14.30 4.95 2.10
N THR A 141 13.83 4.95 3.35
CA THR A 141 14.71 4.64 4.50
C THR A 141 14.99 3.14 4.66
N GLY A 142 14.23 2.26 3.98
CA GLY A 142 14.33 0.81 4.13
C GLY A 142 13.84 0.29 5.49
N THR A 143 13.16 1.13 6.27
CA THR A 143 12.64 0.75 7.58
C THR A 143 11.49 -0.24 7.44
N VAL A 144 11.62 -1.36 8.12
CA VAL A 144 10.52 -2.31 8.35
C VAL A 144 9.90 -1.96 9.70
N TRP A 145 8.62 -1.59 9.70
CA TRP A 145 7.93 -1.21 10.92
C TRP A 145 7.62 -2.41 11.79
N THR A 146 7.83 -2.26 13.08
CA THR A 146 7.45 -3.27 14.07
C THR A 146 5.94 -3.29 14.28
N GLU A 147 5.41 -4.41 14.79
CA GLU A 147 4.00 -4.51 15.15
C GLU A 147 3.58 -3.40 16.12
N GLN A 148 4.40 -3.08 17.12
CA GLN A 148 4.14 -2.02 18.09
C GLN A 148 4.07 -0.63 17.45
N GLU A 149 4.92 -0.34 16.48
CA GLU A 149 4.89 0.92 15.72
C GLU A 149 3.60 1.03 14.90
N LEU A 150 3.23 -0.03 14.20
CA LEU A 150 1.97 -0.08 13.43
C LEU A 150 0.74 0.04 14.34
N GLU A 151 0.75 -0.59 15.52
CA GLU A 151 -0.29 -0.41 16.54
C GLU A 151 -0.38 1.04 17.02
N GLY A 152 0.77 1.72 17.17
CA GLY A 152 0.82 3.15 17.48
C GLY A 152 0.10 3.99 16.42
N ILE A 153 0.37 3.71 15.14
CA ILE A 153 -0.30 4.36 14.01
C ILE A 153 -1.80 4.06 14.00
N CYS A 154 -2.21 2.81 14.25
CA CYS A 154 -3.64 2.46 14.32
C CYS A 154 -4.36 3.24 15.44
N ARG A 155 -3.75 3.35 16.62
CA ARG A 155 -4.31 4.15 17.73
C ARG A 155 -4.42 5.64 17.38
N PHE A 156 -3.37 6.21 16.78
CA PHE A 156 -3.38 7.60 16.31
C PHE A 156 -4.49 7.83 15.29
N CYS A 157 -4.56 7.02 14.24
CA CYS A 157 -5.56 7.15 13.20
C CYS A 157 -6.99 6.93 13.72
N LYS A 158 -7.19 5.99 14.65
CA LYS A 158 -8.49 5.80 15.31
C LYS A 158 -8.92 7.02 16.11
N ALA A 159 -7.98 7.63 16.87
CA ALA A 159 -8.27 8.81 17.71
C ALA A 159 -8.67 10.04 16.87
N HIS A 160 -8.14 10.14 15.66
CA HIS A 160 -8.39 11.27 14.74
C HIS A 160 -9.34 10.92 13.58
N GLU A 161 -9.97 9.74 13.60
CA GLU A 161 -10.91 9.25 12.57
C GLU A 161 -10.31 9.27 11.15
N LEU A 162 -9.01 8.95 11.02
CA LEU A 162 -8.30 8.91 9.75
C LEU A 162 -8.42 7.54 9.06
N LEU A 163 -8.63 7.55 7.74
CA LEU A 163 -8.41 6.37 6.91
C LEU A 163 -6.90 6.06 6.83
N ILE A 164 -6.50 4.82 7.07
CA ILE A 164 -5.12 4.39 6.81
C ILE A 164 -5.03 3.82 5.39
N ILE A 165 -4.18 4.43 4.56
CA ILE A 165 -3.82 3.92 3.24
C ILE A 165 -2.40 3.36 3.36
N SER A 166 -2.23 2.03 3.26
CA SER A 166 -0.91 1.39 3.38
C SER A 166 -0.37 1.01 2.01
N ASP A 167 0.72 1.65 1.60
CA ASP A 167 1.51 1.21 0.45
C ASP A 167 2.48 0.12 0.89
N GLU A 168 2.20 -1.12 0.50
CA GLU A 168 3.02 -2.28 0.82
C GLU A 168 3.74 -2.84 -0.44
N ALA A 169 4.16 -1.97 -1.37
CA ALA A 169 4.86 -2.37 -2.60
C ALA A 169 6.12 -3.22 -2.35
N HIS A 170 6.78 -3.01 -1.21
CA HIS A 170 8.04 -3.66 -0.86
C HIS A 170 7.88 -4.80 0.17
N TYR A 171 6.67 -5.26 0.43
CA TYR A 171 6.35 -6.23 1.50
C TYR A 171 7.14 -7.55 1.46
N ASP A 172 7.59 -7.98 0.29
CA ASP A 172 8.42 -9.18 0.12
C ASP A 172 9.94 -8.95 0.34
N PHE A 173 10.38 -7.68 0.43
CA PHE A 173 11.80 -7.31 0.56
C PHE A 173 12.17 -7.00 2.01
N VAL A 174 12.15 -8.02 2.86
CA VAL A 174 12.61 -7.94 4.23
C VAL A 174 13.79 -8.89 4.41
N PHE A 175 14.99 -8.32 4.59
CA PHE A 175 16.23 -9.09 4.70
C PHE A 175 16.52 -9.52 6.14
N HIS A 176 15.97 -8.80 7.12
CA HIS A 176 16.10 -9.12 8.54
C HIS A 176 14.75 -8.96 9.23
N GLY A 177 14.31 -9.98 9.98
CA GLY A 177 13.01 -10.00 10.63
C GLY A 177 11.87 -10.44 9.69
N GLN A 178 10.69 -9.92 9.92
CA GLN A 178 9.49 -10.24 9.14
C GLN A 178 8.70 -8.96 8.87
N HIS A 179 8.09 -8.91 7.69
CA HIS A 179 7.10 -7.88 7.39
C HIS A 179 5.79 -8.16 8.14
N THR A 180 5.28 -7.16 8.81
CA THR A 180 3.94 -7.17 9.38
C THR A 180 3.01 -6.40 8.47
N MET A 181 2.09 -7.10 7.81
CA MET A 181 1.06 -6.45 7.02
C MET A 181 0.13 -5.63 7.92
N LEU A 182 -0.14 -4.39 7.53
CA LEU A 182 -1.05 -3.51 8.29
C LEU A 182 -2.43 -4.16 8.48
N ARG A 183 -2.92 -4.86 7.46
CA ARG A 183 -4.20 -5.58 7.49
C ARG A 183 -4.39 -6.47 8.72
N LYS A 184 -3.32 -7.10 9.23
CA LYS A 184 -3.37 -7.97 10.43
C LYS A 184 -3.49 -7.18 11.74
N ILE A 185 -3.18 -5.89 11.72
CA ILE A 185 -3.19 -5.03 12.90
C ILE A 185 -4.51 -4.28 13.01
N VAL A 186 -5.01 -3.73 11.91
CA VAL A 186 -6.20 -2.85 11.92
C VAL A 186 -7.44 -3.51 12.51
N GLU A 187 -7.60 -4.84 12.32
CA GLU A 187 -8.72 -5.60 12.88
C GLU A 187 -8.83 -5.50 14.41
N LYS A 188 -7.68 -5.32 15.10
CA LYS A 188 -7.63 -5.19 16.56
C LYS A 188 -8.06 -3.80 17.04
N TYR A 189 -8.04 -2.80 16.18
CA TYR A 189 -8.18 -1.38 16.53
C TYR A 189 -9.44 -0.73 15.97
N ASP A 190 -10.25 -1.45 15.19
CA ASP A 190 -11.48 -0.92 14.57
C ASP A 190 -11.19 0.43 13.86
N VAL A 191 -10.17 0.43 13.00
CA VAL A 191 -9.78 1.58 12.16
C VAL A 191 -9.94 1.23 10.69
N SER A 192 -10.53 2.13 9.92
CA SER A 192 -10.72 1.94 8.48
C SER A 192 -9.39 1.94 7.74
N SER A 193 -9.20 0.99 6.84
CA SER A 193 -7.96 0.90 6.07
C SER A 193 -8.14 0.36 4.66
N VAL A 194 -7.22 0.75 3.79
CA VAL A 194 -6.98 0.12 2.49
C VAL A 194 -5.48 -0.19 2.37
N THR A 195 -5.14 -1.45 2.18
CA THR A 195 -3.76 -1.88 1.93
C THR A 195 -3.57 -2.11 0.43
N MET A 196 -2.58 -1.46 -0.14
CA MET A 196 -2.22 -1.58 -1.56
C MET A 196 -1.03 -2.52 -1.70
N ILE A 197 -1.14 -3.53 -2.58
CA ILE A 197 -0.09 -4.48 -2.89
C ILE A 197 0.09 -4.64 -4.39
N SER A 198 1.28 -5.05 -4.82
CA SER A 198 1.56 -5.34 -6.23
C SER A 198 2.64 -6.41 -6.36
N PRO A 199 2.53 -7.33 -7.34
CA PRO A 199 3.61 -8.26 -7.68
C PRO A 199 4.76 -7.58 -8.43
N GLY A 200 4.58 -6.30 -8.83
CA GLY A 200 5.52 -5.57 -9.70
C GLY A 200 6.95 -5.58 -9.21
N LYS A 201 7.17 -5.34 -7.93
CA LYS A 201 8.50 -5.34 -7.32
C LYS A 201 8.98 -6.75 -7.01
N SER A 202 8.17 -7.60 -6.37
CA SER A 202 8.53 -8.96 -5.97
C SER A 202 8.95 -9.86 -7.13
N PHE A 203 8.35 -9.65 -8.31
CA PHE A 203 8.58 -10.52 -9.48
C PHE A 203 9.23 -9.78 -10.66
N ASN A 204 9.67 -8.55 -10.46
CA ASN A 204 10.27 -7.69 -11.50
C ASN A 204 9.37 -7.55 -12.74
N VAL A 205 8.09 -7.25 -12.51
CA VAL A 205 7.07 -7.13 -13.56
C VAL A 205 6.28 -5.82 -13.46
N ALA A 206 6.90 -4.75 -12.98
CA ALA A 206 6.24 -3.47 -12.80
C ALA A 206 5.59 -2.93 -14.10
N GLY A 207 6.21 -3.19 -15.24
CA GLY A 207 5.68 -2.81 -16.57
C GLY A 207 4.41 -3.55 -16.98
N VAL A 208 4.06 -4.67 -16.32
CA VAL A 208 2.82 -5.42 -16.60
C VAL A 208 1.59 -4.72 -16.00
N GLN A 209 1.80 -3.79 -15.07
CA GLN A 209 0.73 -2.96 -14.50
C GLN A 209 -0.39 -3.76 -13.85
N THR A 210 -0.13 -4.33 -12.67
CA THR A 210 -1.15 -5.02 -11.86
C THR A 210 -0.94 -4.76 -10.38
N ALA A 211 -2.02 -4.51 -9.67
CA ALA A 211 -2.04 -4.30 -8.23
C ALA A 211 -3.38 -4.75 -7.64
N ALA A 212 -3.44 -4.88 -6.33
CA ALA A 212 -4.66 -5.14 -5.59
C ALA A 212 -4.79 -4.18 -4.41
N LEU A 213 -6.02 -3.74 -4.15
CA LEU A 213 -6.42 -3.03 -2.95
C LEU A 213 -7.10 -4.06 -2.03
N LEU A 214 -6.59 -4.17 -0.82
CA LEU A 214 -7.19 -4.98 0.24
C LEU A 214 -8.01 -4.06 1.12
N VAL A 215 -9.34 -4.14 0.99
CA VAL A 215 -10.28 -3.23 1.65
C VAL A 215 -10.91 -3.95 2.84
N ASP A 216 -10.92 -3.34 4.03
CA ASP A 216 -11.61 -3.94 5.16
C ASP A 216 -13.14 -3.85 5.01
N GLY A 217 -13.86 -4.74 5.74
CA GLY A 217 -15.31 -4.85 5.61
C GLY A 217 -16.09 -3.61 6.04
N ASP A 218 -15.55 -2.80 6.95
CA ASP A 218 -16.19 -1.57 7.42
C ASP A 218 -15.93 -0.39 6.48
N THR A 219 -14.75 -0.35 5.87
CA THR A 219 -14.43 0.59 4.80
C THR A 219 -15.35 0.34 3.58
N MET A 220 -15.62 -0.93 3.22
CA MET A 220 -16.56 -1.27 2.14
C MET A 220 -18.02 -0.86 2.41
N LYS A 221 -18.45 -0.80 3.68
CA LYS A 221 -19.84 -0.44 4.04
C LYS A 221 -20.13 1.06 3.96
N LYS A 222 -19.11 1.90 3.84
CA LYS A 222 -19.26 3.35 3.75
C LYS A 222 -19.52 3.85 2.32
N GLN A 223 -19.60 2.93 1.37
CA GLN A 223 -20.05 3.14 0.00
C GLN A 223 -21.53 2.73 -0.09
#